data_2e9d2563de27afd60f9c9c6a17231982
#
_entry.id   2e9d2563de27afd60f9c9c6a17231982
#
_cell.length_a   1.000
_cell.length_b   1.000
_cell.length_c   1.000
_cell.angle_alpha   90.00
_cell.angle_beta   90.00
_cell.angle_gamma   90.00
#
_symmetry.space_group_name_H-M   'P 1'
#
loop_
_entity.id
_entity.type
_entity.pdbx_description
1 polymer ?
#
loop_
_entity_poly.entity_id
_entity_poly.type
_entity_poly.pdbx_seq_one_letter_code
_entity_poly.pdbx_strand_id
1 'polypeptide(L)'
;MLKETLEQGQLSTDASLDRLIPLETEHPVSIHKAMRHSVFAGGKRLRPVLSIEAGRMVAGSLPAGIEELGAALEMLHTYSLIHDDLPALDNDDLRRGRPTCHKAFGEALAILAGDALQTRAYEVLARLQCPAEARVRIIEEIAHGTGTIEGMIGGQVVDLEAEHTRPTKEMLDYIHRSKTAALIAASLVGGGLYGGAKDNQVVKLRAFGLSIGLAFQIVDDVLDVTQTSAQLGKTAGKDTASEKATYPALFGVEASVSKADALVSEAFAELASFGERAETLKELARFLVERKN
;
A
#
# COMPACT_ATOMS: atom_id res chain seq x y z
N MET A 1 1.99 10.16 -20.46
CA MET A 1 0.97 9.14 -20.05
C MET A 1 1.13 8.77 -18.59
N LEU A 2 2.20 8.09 -18.13
CA LEU A 2 2.36 7.67 -16.73
C LEU A 2 2.26 8.81 -15.70
N LYS A 3 2.97 9.93 -15.92
CA LYS A 3 2.92 11.10 -15.02
C LYS A 3 1.49 11.65 -14.89
N GLU A 4 0.79 11.76 -15.98
CA GLU A 4 -0.59 12.22 -16.03
C GLU A 4 -1.54 11.26 -15.30
N THR A 5 -1.36 9.92 -15.49
CA THR A 5 -2.13 8.90 -14.76
C THR A 5 -1.93 9.04 -13.25
N LEU A 6 -0.68 9.20 -12.80
CA LEU A 6 -0.37 9.40 -11.39
C LEU A 6 -0.99 10.68 -10.83
N GLU A 7 -0.86 11.81 -11.54
CA GLU A 7 -1.43 13.11 -11.15
C GLU A 7 -2.95 13.04 -11.08
N GLN A 8 -3.61 12.51 -12.10
CA GLN A 8 -5.07 12.39 -12.14
C GLN A 8 -5.59 11.44 -11.04
N GLY A 9 -4.95 10.28 -10.86
CA GLY A 9 -5.31 9.34 -9.81
C GLY A 9 -5.10 9.90 -8.41
N GLN A 10 -4.04 10.68 -8.18
CA GLN A 10 -3.80 11.38 -6.93
C GLN A 10 -4.89 12.43 -6.67
N LEU A 11 -5.18 13.29 -7.64
CA LEU A 11 -6.18 14.35 -7.51
C LEU A 11 -7.57 13.78 -7.23
N SER A 12 -7.99 12.76 -7.95
CA SER A 12 -9.30 12.13 -7.77
C SER A 12 -9.41 11.43 -6.40
N THR A 13 -8.32 10.79 -5.95
CA THR A 13 -8.25 10.17 -4.62
C THR A 13 -8.31 11.22 -3.52
N ASP A 14 -7.53 12.30 -3.60
CA ASP A 14 -7.51 13.36 -2.60
C ASP A 14 -8.88 14.07 -2.50
N ALA A 15 -9.54 14.31 -3.64
CA ALA A 15 -10.90 14.85 -3.66
C ALA A 15 -11.92 13.91 -2.99
N SER A 16 -11.80 12.58 -3.20
CA SER A 16 -12.66 11.60 -2.55
C SER A 16 -12.38 11.48 -1.06
N LEU A 17 -11.12 11.51 -0.64
CA LEU A 17 -10.72 11.54 0.78
C LEU A 17 -11.27 12.77 1.48
N ASP A 18 -11.18 13.95 0.84
CA ASP A 18 -11.68 15.20 1.43
C ASP A 18 -13.19 15.17 1.68
N ARG A 19 -13.95 14.57 0.77
CA ARG A 19 -15.40 14.39 0.87
C ARG A 19 -15.80 13.30 1.87
N LEU A 20 -15.01 12.22 1.97
CA LEU A 20 -15.38 11.03 2.75
C LEU A 20 -14.93 11.11 4.22
N ILE A 21 -13.85 11.82 4.52
CA ILE A 21 -13.38 12.01 5.90
C ILE A 21 -14.07 13.23 6.50
N PRO A 22 -14.66 13.13 7.71
CA PRO A 22 -15.34 14.25 8.35
C PRO A 22 -14.47 15.51 8.44
N LEU A 23 -15.11 16.68 8.39
CA LEU A 23 -14.42 17.96 8.48
C LEU A 23 -13.81 18.16 9.87
N GLU A 24 -12.71 18.91 9.93
CA GLU A 24 -12.04 19.26 11.19
C GLU A 24 -12.92 20.04 12.17
N THR A 25 -14.05 20.57 11.71
CA THR A 25 -15.03 21.32 12.51
C THR A 25 -16.15 20.44 13.07
N GLU A 26 -16.28 19.21 12.57
CA GLU A 26 -17.31 18.27 13.05
C GLU A 26 -16.94 17.69 14.42
N HIS A 27 -17.93 17.49 15.28
CA HIS A 27 -17.72 16.87 16.60
C HIS A 27 -17.65 15.32 16.46
N PRO A 28 -16.65 14.68 17.11
CA PRO A 28 -15.55 15.19 17.96
C PRO A 28 -14.38 15.78 17.15
N VAL A 29 -14.12 17.10 17.33
CA VAL A 29 -13.16 17.88 16.52
C VAL A 29 -11.74 17.31 16.52
N SER A 30 -11.25 16.85 17.67
CA SER A 30 -9.86 16.40 17.82
C SER A 30 -9.53 15.17 16.99
N ILE A 31 -10.44 14.21 16.91
CA ILE A 31 -10.22 12.96 16.13
C ILE A 31 -10.18 13.27 14.64
N HIS A 32 -11.09 14.11 14.13
CA HIS A 32 -11.14 14.46 12.71
C HIS A 32 -9.90 15.28 12.29
N LYS A 33 -9.39 16.15 13.15
CA LYS A 33 -8.10 16.82 12.94
C LYS A 33 -6.95 15.82 12.85
N ALA A 34 -6.88 14.84 13.74
CA ALA A 34 -5.82 13.82 13.75
C ALA A 34 -5.88 12.91 12.50
N MET A 35 -7.09 12.47 12.11
CA MET A 35 -7.30 11.70 10.86
C MET A 35 -6.82 12.50 9.63
N ARG A 36 -7.29 13.72 9.47
CA ARG A 36 -6.97 14.60 8.33
C ARG A 36 -5.50 14.99 8.31
N HIS A 37 -4.89 15.25 9.46
CA HIS A 37 -3.45 15.52 9.59
C HIS A 37 -2.61 14.42 8.93
N SER A 38 -2.93 13.15 9.18
CA SER A 38 -2.18 12.01 8.67
C SER A 38 -2.51 11.71 7.21
N VAL A 39 -3.78 11.72 6.82
CA VAL A 39 -4.21 11.44 5.45
C VAL A 39 -3.67 12.49 4.49
N PHE A 40 -3.72 13.78 4.84
CA PHE A 40 -3.26 14.87 3.98
C PHE A 40 -1.80 15.30 4.23
N ALA A 41 -0.99 14.41 4.83
CA ALA A 41 0.45 14.61 4.93
C ALA A 41 1.20 14.45 3.58
N GLY A 42 0.49 14.24 2.48
CA GLY A 42 1.03 13.97 1.15
C GLY A 42 1.16 12.48 0.85
N GLY A 43 1.77 12.16 -0.28
CA GLY A 43 1.98 10.77 -0.74
C GLY A 43 1.59 10.58 -2.19
N LYS A 44 2.14 9.53 -2.82
CA LYS A 44 1.93 9.23 -4.25
C LYS A 44 0.59 8.56 -4.55
N ARG A 45 -0.19 8.20 -3.54
CA ARG A 45 -1.49 7.50 -3.66
C ARG A 45 -1.41 6.24 -4.56
N LEU A 46 -0.33 5.47 -4.44
CA LEU A 46 -0.06 4.35 -5.36
C LEU A 46 -1.11 3.24 -5.29
N ARG A 47 -1.57 2.85 -4.09
CA ARG A 47 -2.61 1.83 -3.93
C ARG A 47 -3.94 2.26 -4.57
N PRO A 48 -4.44 3.47 -4.33
CA PRO A 48 -5.55 4.05 -5.08
C PRO A 48 -5.37 4.00 -6.59
N VAL A 49 -4.23 4.49 -7.10
CA VAL A 49 -3.97 4.54 -8.55
C VAL A 49 -3.95 3.13 -9.16
N LEU A 50 -3.30 2.16 -8.50
CA LEU A 50 -3.30 0.75 -8.93
C LEU A 50 -4.72 0.16 -8.97
N SER A 51 -5.54 0.46 -7.98
CA SER A 51 -6.93 0.02 -7.92
C SER A 51 -7.76 0.62 -9.07
N ILE A 52 -7.66 1.92 -9.31
CA ILE A 52 -8.37 2.62 -10.38
C ILE A 52 -7.97 2.06 -11.75
N GLU A 53 -6.67 1.87 -12.01
CA GLU A 53 -6.18 1.37 -13.29
C GLU A 53 -6.48 -0.13 -13.50
N ALA A 54 -6.52 -0.93 -12.44
CA ALA A 54 -6.98 -2.32 -12.53
C ALA A 54 -8.47 -2.39 -12.92
N GLY A 55 -9.31 -1.53 -12.32
CA GLY A 55 -10.72 -1.41 -12.70
C GLY A 55 -10.91 -0.95 -14.14
N ARG A 56 -10.17 0.08 -14.55
CA ARG A 56 -10.15 0.57 -15.93
C ARG A 56 -9.72 -0.52 -16.93
N MET A 57 -8.67 -1.26 -16.62
CA MET A 57 -8.16 -2.34 -17.46
C MET A 57 -9.23 -3.43 -17.69
N VAL A 58 -9.90 -3.84 -16.63
CA VAL A 58 -10.92 -4.90 -16.70
C VAL A 58 -12.18 -4.42 -17.42
N ALA A 59 -12.73 -3.27 -17.04
CA ALA A 59 -13.95 -2.70 -17.61
C ALA A 59 -13.76 -2.15 -19.04
N GLY A 60 -12.54 -1.82 -19.45
CA GLY A 60 -12.23 -1.16 -20.72
C GLY A 60 -12.46 0.37 -20.72
N SER A 61 -12.98 0.92 -19.62
CA SER A 61 -13.15 2.35 -19.37
C SER A 61 -13.10 2.61 -17.87
N LEU A 62 -12.97 3.88 -17.45
CA LEU A 62 -12.97 4.24 -16.02
C LEU A 62 -14.35 3.96 -15.41
N PRO A 63 -14.46 3.01 -14.45
CA PRO A 63 -15.74 2.77 -13.77
C PRO A 63 -16.11 3.97 -12.88
N ALA A 64 -17.37 4.40 -12.94
CA ALA A 64 -17.86 5.52 -12.13
C ALA A 64 -17.77 5.18 -10.62
N GLY A 65 -17.26 6.09 -9.81
CA GLY A 65 -17.17 5.95 -8.35
C GLY A 65 -16.01 5.06 -7.85
N ILE A 66 -15.16 4.55 -8.72
CA ILE A 66 -14.03 3.69 -8.30
C ILE A 66 -13.01 4.44 -7.43
N GLU A 67 -12.97 5.76 -7.51
CA GLU A 67 -12.13 6.61 -6.66
C GLU A 67 -12.48 6.51 -5.17
N GLU A 68 -13.71 6.12 -4.82
CA GLU A 68 -14.11 5.85 -3.43
C GLU A 68 -13.44 4.58 -2.88
N LEU A 69 -13.28 3.55 -3.72
CA LEU A 69 -12.48 2.38 -3.39
C LEU A 69 -11.01 2.78 -3.17
N GLY A 70 -10.47 3.63 -4.03
CA GLY A 70 -9.12 4.19 -3.85
C GLY A 70 -8.97 4.93 -2.52
N ALA A 71 -9.94 5.77 -2.18
CA ALA A 71 -9.95 6.50 -0.91
C ALA A 71 -9.98 5.55 0.31
N ALA A 72 -10.78 4.49 0.27
CA ALA A 72 -10.83 3.49 1.34
C ALA A 72 -9.47 2.77 1.50
N LEU A 73 -8.82 2.39 0.41
CA LEU A 73 -7.48 1.79 0.42
C LEU A 73 -6.42 2.72 1.01
N GLU A 74 -6.49 4.02 0.72
CA GLU A 74 -5.56 4.99 1.32
C GLU A 74 -5.85 5.23 2.81
N MET A 75 -7.11 5.18 3.26
CA MET A 75 -7.45 5.22 4.68
C MET A 75 -6.84 4.01 5.40
N LEU A 76 -6.96 2.80 4.82
CA LEU A 76 -6.37 1.57 5.35
C LEU A 76 -4.83 1.60 5.34
N HIS A 77 -4.21 2.20 4.35
CA HIS A 77 -2.77 2.42 4.37
C HIS A 77 -2.37 3.44 5.42
N THR A 78 -3.13 4.53 5.56
CA THR A 78 -2.78 5.60 6.49
C THR A 78 -2.93 5.17 7.94
N TYR A 79 -3.96 4.40 8.31
CA TYR A 79 -4.08 3.90 9.68
C TYR A 79 -2.87 3.07 10.09
N SER A 80 -2.37 2.20 9.19
CA SER A 80 -1.20 1.38 9.49
C SER A 80 0.04 2.23 9.74
N LEU A 81 0.22 3.31 8.96
CA LEU A 81 1.33 4.25 9.17
C LEU A 81 1.20 5.01 10.49
N ILE A 82 -0.01 5.40 10.91
CA ILE A 82 -0.23 6.06 12.20
C ILE A 82 0.17 5.15 13.35
N HIS A 83 -0.22 3.87 13.28
CA HIS A 83 0.11 2.89 14.31
C HIS A 83 1.60 2.52 14.28
N ASP A 84 2.19 2.32 13.10
CA ASP A 84 3.62 2.04 12.94
C ASP A 84 4.49 3.14 13.56
N ASP A 85 4.07 4.41 13.45
CA ASP A 85 4.82 5.56 14.00
C ASP A 85 4.79 5.65 15.55
N LEU A 86 3.92 4.90 16.23
CA LEU A 86 3.80 4.95 17.70
C LEU A 86 5.08 4.50 18.42
N PRO A 87 5.35 4.99 19.66
CA PRO A 87 6.50 4.58 20.46
C PRO A 87 6.58 3.08 20.74
N ALA A 88 5.46 2.37 20.68
CA ALA A 88 5.40 0.92 20.85
C ALA A 88 5.85 0.13 19.61
N LEU A 89 6.01 0.79 18.45
CA LEU A 89 6.47 0.22 17.19
C LEU A 89 7.72 0.97 16.69
N ASP A 90 7.67 1.64 15.54
CA ASP A 90 8.85 2.28 14.93
C ASP A 90 9.33 3.55 15.66
N ASN A 91 8.50 4.16 16.54
CA ASN A 91 8.77 5.38 17.30
C ASN A 91 9.29 6.54 16.43
N ASP A 92 8.64 6.78 15.30
CA ASP A 92 9.04 7.82 14.36
C ASP A 92 8.47 9.20 14.74
N ASP A 93 9.35 10.20 14.80
CA ASP A 93 8.96 11.60 15.10
C ASP A 93 8.38 12.32 13.88
N LEU A 94 8.86 11.96 12.67
CA LEU A 94 8.51 12.61 11.41
C LEU A 94 8.11 11.60 10.35
N ARG A 95 7.05 11.93 9.61
CA ARG A 95 6.64 11.21 8.40
C ARG A 95 6.39 12.20 7.26
N ARG A 96 7.07 11.99 6.13
CA ARG A 96 6.99 12.92 4.96
C ARG A 96 7.32 14.37 5.35
N GLY A 97 8.27 14.56 6.27
CA GLY A 97 8.72 15.88 6.74
C GLY A 97 7.76 16.60 7.70
N ARG A 98 6.67 15.95 8.15
CA ARG A 98 5.71 16.48 9.12
C ARG A 98 5.76 15.67 10.42
N PRO A 99 5.43 16.26 11.59
CA PRO A 99 5.29 15.51 12.84
C PRO A 99 4.29 14.36 12.65
N THR A 100 4.63 13.17 13.19
CA THR A 100 3.73 12.02 13.21
C THR A 100 2.49 12.31 14.08
N CYS A 101 1.44 11.50 13.90
CA CYS A 101 0.16 11.73 14.58
C CYS A 101 0.32 11.78 16.11
N HIS A 102 1.10 10.86 16.69
CA HIS A 102 1.33 10.81 18.12
C HIS A 102 2.15 12.01 18.65
N LYS A 103 3.05 12.56 17.85
CA LYS A 103 3.79 13.79 18.22
C LYS A 103 2.90 15.03 18.16
N ALA A 104 1.97 15.10 17.22
CA ALA A 104 1.09 16.25 17.04
C ALA A 104 -0.12 16.25 18.00
N PHE A 105 -0.66 15.07 18.33
CA PHE A 105 -1.93 14.91 19.05
C PHE A 105 -1.86 14.03 20.31
N GLY A 106 -0.71 13.40 20.58
CA GLY A 106 -0.54 12.43 21.66
C GLY A 106 -0.93 10.99 21.24
N GLU A 107 -0.38 10.01 21.96
CA GLU A 107 -0.50 8.59 21.64
C GLU A 107 -1.95 8.09 21.63
N ALA A 108 -2.73 8.43 22.65
CA ALA A 108 -4.13 8.01 22.77
C ALA A 108 -4.96 8.44 21.56
N LEU A 109 -4.78 9.69 21.09
CA LEU A 109 -5.53 10.19 19.94
C LEU A 109 -5.00 9.62 18.62
N ALA A 110 -3.71 9.30 18.54
CA ALA A 110 -3.13 8.62 17.38
C ALA A 110 -3.69 7.19 17.23
N ILE A 111 -3.78 6.40 18.31
CA ILE A 111 -4.41 5.08 18.31
C ILE A 111 -5.85 5.19 17.78
N LEU A 112 -6.65 6.09 18.38
CA LEU A 112 -8.04 6.26 17.96
C LEU A 112 -8.19 6.80 16.53
N ALA A 113 -7.25 7.61 16.03
CA ALA A 113 -7.26 8.09 14.65
C ALA A 113 -7.02 6.95 13.65
N GLY A 114 -6.12 6.02 13.97
CA GLY A 114 -5.93 4.79 13.19
C GLY A 114 -7.19 3.94 13.17
N ASP A 115 -7.79 3.66 14.34
CA ASP A 115 -9.04 2.90 14.46
C ASP A 115 -10.19 3.55 13.68
N ALA A 116 -10.30 4.88 13.75
CA ALA A 116 -11.34 5.64 13.06
C ALA A 116 -11.17 5.59 11.54
N LEU A 117 -9.93 5.68 11.01
CA LEU A 117 -9.66 5.54 9.59
C LEU A 117 -9.96 4.13 9.09
N GLN A 118 -9.57 3.10 9.83
CA GLN A 118 -9.87 1.72 9.51
C GLN A 118 -11.39 1.49 9.45
N THR A 119 -12.11 1.92 10.48
CA THR A 119 -13.58 1.79 10.53
C THR A 119 -14.25 2.56 9.39
N ARG A 120 -13.79 3.79 9.13
CA ARG A 120 -14.34 4.62 8.04
C ARG A 120 -14.10 4.00 6.67
N ALA A 121 -12.95 3.38 6.44
CA ALA A 121 -12.66 2.68 5.20
C ALA A 121 -13.68 1.57 4.92
N TYR A 122 -13.99 0.72 5.91
CA TYR A 122 -14.99 -0.33 5.74
C TYR A 122 -16.40 0.22 5.55
N GLU A 123 -16.74 1.35 6.18
CA GLU A 123 -18.02 2.03 5.92
C GLU A 123 -18.11 2.49 4.45
N VAL A 124 -17.03 3.04 3.89
CA VAL A 124 -16.95 3.43 2.47
C VAL A 124 -17.07 2.21 1.57
N LEU A 125 -16.31 1.13 1.84
CA LEU A 125 -16.36 -0.11 1.08
C LEU A 125 -17.78 -0.71 1.04
N ALA A 126 -18.52 -0.65 2.16
CA ALA A 126 -19.89 -1.15 2.24
C ALA A 126 -20.90 -0.34 1.41
N ARG A 127 -20.53 0.88 0.99
CA ARG A 127 -21.38 1.81 0.21
C ARG A 127 -20.96 1.98 -1.24
N LEU A 128 -19.93 1.25 -1.72
CA LEU A 128 -19.43 1.33 -3.09
C LEU A 128 -20.56 1.11 -4.12
N GLN A 129 -20.53 1.90 -5.19
CA GLN A 129 -21.52 1.88 -6.26
C GLN A 129 -21.22 0.77 -7.29
N CYS A 130 -21.23 -0.48 -6.82
CA CYS A 130 -21.05 -1.68 -7.63
C CYS A 130 -22.05 -2.76 -7.20
N PRO A 131 -22.22 -3.86 -7.98
CA PRO A 131 -23.08 -4.98 -7.60
C PRO A 131 -22.77 -5.50 -6.19
N ALA A 132 -23.82 -5.86 -5.44
CA ALA A 132 -23.66 -6.29 -4.04
C ALA A 132 -22.68 -7.47 -3.87
N GLU A 133 -22.71 -8.43 -4.80
CA GLU A 133 -21.78 -9.56 -4.81
C GLU A 133 -20.31 -9.08 -4.98
N ALA A 134 -20.05 -8.20 -5.93
CA ALA A 134 -18.72 -7.62 -6.14
C ALA A 134 -18.26 -6.84 -4.89
N ARG A 135 -19.15 -6.07 -4.26
CA ARG A 135 -18.87 -5.31 -3.04
C ARG A 135 -18.48 -6.22 -1.87
N VAL A 136 -19.19 -7.33 -1.66
CA VAL A 136 -18.84 -8.31 -0.62
C VAL A 136 -17.46 -8.91 -0.89
N ARG A 137 -17.17 -9.31 -2.12
CA ARG A 137 -15.85 -9.86 -2.50
C ARG A 137 -14.72 -8.83 -2.35
N ILE A 138 -14.98 -7.56 -2.65
CA ILE A 138 -14.01 -6.47 -2.43
C ILE A 138 -13.71 -6.32 -0.94
N ILE A 139 -14.74 -6.33 -0.08
CA ILE A 139 -14.57 -6.23 1.38
C ILE A 139 -13.77 -7.43 1.89
N GLU A 140 -14.11 -8.65 1.46
CA GLU A 140 -13.41 -9.90 1.84
C GLU A 140 -11.92 -9.82 1.44
N GLU A 141 -11.63 -9.45 0.21
CA GLU A 141 -10.26 -9.34 -0.31
C GLU A 141 -9.41 -8.33 0.46
N ILE A 142 -9.99 -7.16 0.73
CA ILE A 142 -9.30 -6.08 1.46
C ILE A 142 -9.12 -6.46 2.94
N ALA A 143 -10.12 -7.07 3.56
CA ALA A 143 -10.03 -7.55 4.93
C ALA A 143 -8.95 -8.65 5.07
N HIS A 144 -8.86 -9.59 4.11
CA HIS A 144 -7.78 -10.57 4.06
C HIS A 144 -6.42 -9.88 3.90
N GLY A 145 -6.26 -8.99 2.92
CA GLY A 145 -4.99 -8.29 2.65
C GLY A 145 -4.51 -7.38 3.79
N THR A 146 -5.41 -6.91 4.66
CA THR A 146 -5.07 -6.15 5.88
C THR A 146 -4.99 -7.02 7.14
N GLY A 147 -5.44 -8.27 7.08
CA GLY A 147 -5.62 -9.18 8.21
C GLY A 147 -4.34 -9.79 8.77
N THR A 148 -4.51 -10.87 9.55
CA THR A 148 -3.43 -11.55 10.29
C THR A 148 -2.84 -12.75 9.53
N ILE A 149 -3.60 -13.40 8.66
CA ILE A 149 -3.13 -14.55 7.87
C ILE A 149 -2.73 -14.06 6.49
N GLU A 150 -1.40 -14.08 6.22
CA GLU A 150 -0.81 -13.58 4.96
C GLU A 150 -1.20 -12.12 4.61
N GLY A 151 -1.69 -11.37 5.60
CA GLY A 151 -2.08 -9.97 5.48
C GLY A 151 -1.16 -9.02 6.25
N MET A 152 -1.39 -7.72 6.10
CA MET A 152 -0.51 -6.64 6.58
C MET A 152 -0.25 -6.71 8.09
N ILE A 153 -1.28 -6.96 8.91
CA ILE A 153 -1.13 -7.06 10.38
C ILE A 153 -0.26 -8.28 10.74
N GLY A 154 -0.49 -9.43 10.09
CA GLY A 154 0.34 -10.61 10.30
C GLY A 154 1.80 -10.39 9.92
N GLY A 155 2.04 -9.70 8.81
CA GLY A 155 3.39 -9.31 8.38
C GLY A 155 4.07 -8.39 9.39
N GLN A 156 3.35 -7.42 9.97
CA GLN A 156 3.86 -6.53 11.01
C GLN A 156 4.24 -7.29 12.30
N VAL A 157 3.43 -8.27 12.71
CA VAL A 157 3.75 -9.10 13.89
C VAL A 157 5.04 -9.89 13.68
N VAL A 158 5.20 -10.55 12.52
CA VAL A 158 6.42 -11.31 12.23
C VAL A 158 7.64 -10.39 12.05
N ASP A 159 7.44 -9.17 11.56
CA ASP A 159 8.52 -8.16 11.46
C ASP A 159 9.05 -7.80 12.86
N LEU A 160 8.16 -7.56 13.84
CA LEU A 160 8.54 -7.33 15.25
C LEU A 160 9.22 -8.55 15.89
N GLU A 161 8.70 -9.76 15.64
CA GLU A 161 9.30 -11.00 16.16
C GLU A 161 10.70 -11.22 15.55
N ALA A 162 10.95 -10.75 14.33
CA ALA A 162 12.23 -10.88 13.64
C ALA A 162 13.32 -9.96 14.19
N GLU A 163 13.01 -8.83 14.83
CA GLU A 163 13.98 -7.86 15.38
C GLU A 163 14.94 -8.48 16.41
N HIS A 164 14.55 -9.56 17.06
CA HIS A 164 15.33 -10.24 18.10
C HIS A 164 15.80 -11.64 17.71
N THR A 165 15.65 -11.99 16.42
CA THR A 165 16.03 -13.32 15.92
C THR A 165 16.96 -13.22 14.72
N ARG A 166 17.69 -14.33 14.43
CA ARG A 166 18.47 -14.38 13.20
C ARG A 166 17.47 -14.58 12.03
N PRO A 167 17.36 -13.61 11.11
CA PRO A 167 16.38 -13.69 10.03
C PRO A 167 16.66 -14.88 9.11
N THR A 168 15.60 -15.61 8.74
CA THR A 168 15.64 -16.62 7.70
C THR A 168 15.03 -16.08 6.41
N LYS A 169 15.32 -16.74 5.29
CA LYS A 169 14.70 -16.39 4.01
C LYS A 169 13.17 -16.45 4.10
N GLU A 170 12.64 -17.51 4.71
CA GLU A 170 11.22 -17.77 4.84
C GLU A 170 10.52 -16.68 5.66
N MET A 171 11.13 -16.21 6.74
CA MET A 171 10.63 -15.08 7.53
C MET A 171 10.61 -13.80 6.72
N LEU A 172 11.71 -13.48 6.03
CA LEU A 172 11.81 -12.28 5.20
C LEU A 172 10.79 -12.29 4.05
N ASP A 173 10.66 -13.42 3.36
CA ASP A 173 9.66 -13.60 2.30
C ASP A 173 8.23 -13.41 2.85
N TYR A 174 7.94 -13.94 4.04
CA TYR A 174 6.64 -13.77 4.69
C TYR A 174 6.37 -12.30 5.05
N ILE A 175 7.33 -11.61 5.69
CA ILE A 175 7.23 -10.19 6.06
C ILE A 175 6.92 -9.35 4.82
N HIS A 176 7.72 -9.46 3.77
CA HIS A 176 7.57 -8.63 2.56
C HIS A 176 6.26 -8.92 1.83
N ARG A 177 5.87 -10.20 1.71
CA ARG A 177 4.60 -10.60 1.08
C ARG A 177 3.41 -10.10 1.87
N SER A 178 3.42 -10.29 3.19
CA SER A 178 2.27 -9.98 4.04
C SER A 178 2.19 -8.50 4.37
N LYS A 179 3.26 -7.89 4.91
CA LYS A 179 3.25 -6.49 5.35
C LYS A 179 3.01 -5.51 4.20
N THR A 180 3.56 -5.79 3.00
CA THR A 180 3.54 -4.83 1.88
C THR A 180 2.77 -5.34 0.67
N ALA A 181 3.10 -6.54 0.14
CA ALA A 181 2.55 -6.99 -1.12
C ALA A 181 1.07 -7.38 -1.01
N ALA A 182 0.60 -7.87 0.13
CA ALA A 182 -0.79 -8.25 0.33
C ALA A 182 -1.78 -7.10 0.06
N LEU A 183 -1.52 -5.89 0.60
CA LEU A 183 -2.39 -4.75 0.38
C LEU A 183 -2.27 -4.18 -1.05
N ILE A 184 -1.12 -4.32 -1.70
CA ILE A 184 -0.96 -3.99 -3.14
C ILE A 184 -1.80 -4.95 -3.98
N ALA A 185 -1.74 -6.25 -3.71
CA ALA A 185 -2.55 -7.24 -4.40
C ALA A 185 -4.05 -7.03 -4.17
N ALA A 186 -4.47 -6.79 -2.92
CA ALA A 186 -5.85 -6.47 -2.57
C ALA A 186 -6.36 -5.19 -3.27
N SER A 187 -5.50 -4.19 -3.47
CA SER A 187 -5.83 -2.98 -4.22
C SER A 187 -6.13 -3.29 -5.68
N LEU A 188 -5.30 -4.09 -6.33
CA LEU A 188 -5.47 -4.51 -7.73
C LEU A 188 -6.69 -5.42 -7.91
N VAL A 189 -6.86 -6.40 -7.04
CA VAL A 189 -8.01 -7.31 -7.07
C VAL A 189 -9.30 -6.54 -6.79
N GLY A 190 -9.33 -5.67 -5.79
CA GLY A 190 -10.49 -4.84 -5.47
C GLY A 190 -10.90 -3.96 -6.66
N GLY A 191 -9.94 -3.29 -7.30
CA GLY A 191 -10.18 -2.52 -8.52
C GLY A 191 -10.71 -3.39 -9.67
N GLY A 192 -10.10 -4.55 -9.90
CA GLY A 192 -10.55 -5.52 -10.89
C GLY A 192 -11.98 -6.00 -10.65
N LEU A 193 -12.33 -6.37 -9.42
CA LEU A 193 -13.69 -6.77 -9.03
C LEU A 193 -14.69 -5.63 -9.24
N TYR A 194 -14.31 -4.40 -8.89
CA TYR A 194 -15.14 -3.22 -9.17
C TYR A 194 -15.39 -3.04 -10.67
N GLY A 195 -14.39 -3.33 -11.50
CA GLY A 195 -14.47 -3.31 -12.96
C GLY A 195 -15.16 -4.55 -13.59
N GLY A 196 -15.63 -5.50 -12.78
CA GLY A 196 -16.31 -6.70 -13.25
C GLY A 196 -15.40 -7.88 -13.60
N ALA A 197 -14.25 -8.01 -12.94
CA ALA A 197 -13.31 -9.11 -13.14
C ALA A 197 -13.94 -10.48 -12.86
N LYS A 198 -13.67 -11.43 -13.74
CA LYS A 198 -13.98 -12.86 -13.57
C LYS A 198 -12.92 -13.53 -12.69
N ASP A 199 -13.22 -14.71 -12.13
CA ASP A 199 -12.33 -15.40 -11.19
C ASP A 199 -10.93 -15.65 -11.74
N ASN A 200 -10.81 -16.03 -13.01
CA ASN A 200 -9.51 -16.21 -13.66
C ASN A 200 -8.71 -14.90 -13.80
N GLN A 201 -9.38 -13.76 -13.91
CA GLN A 201 -8.73 -12.43 -13.92
C GLN A 201 -8.34 -12.00 -12.49
N VAL A 202 -9.15 -12.33 -11.49
CA VAL A 202 -8.85 -12.11 -10.07
C VAL A 202 -7.55 -12.83 -9.68
N VAL A 203 -7.41 -14.11 -10.04
CA VAL A 203 -6.18 -14.90 -9.79
C VAL A 203 -4.95 -14.20 -10.38
N LYS A 204 -5.04 -13.73 -11.63
CA LYS A 204 -3.94 -13.04 -12.32
C LYS A 204 -3.59 -11.69 -11.69
N LEU A 205 -4.60 -10.89 -11.33
CA LEU A 205 -4.38 -9.62 -10.65
C LEU A 205 -3.73 -9.80 -9.28
N ARG A 206 -4.12 -10.85 -8.54
CA ARG A 206 -3.49 -11.20 -7.26
C ARG A 206 -2.03 -11.60 -7.45
N ALA A 207 -1.74 -12.51 -8.39
CA ALA A 207 -0.39 -12.95 -8.69
C ALA A 207 0.49 -11.76 -9.12
N PHE A 208 0.00 -10.91 -10.03
CA PHE A 208 0.68 -9.67 -10.43
C PHE A 208 0.99 -8.79 -9.22
N GLY A 209 0.00 -8.52 -8.36
CA GLY A 209 0.15 -7.64 -7.20
C GLY A 209 1.14 -8.17 -6.17
N LEU A 210 1.12 -9.47 -5.88
CA LEU A 210 2.06 -10.10 -4.95
C LEU A 210 3.50 -10.05 -5.48
N SER A 211 3.71 -10.32 -6.77
CA SER A 211 5.04 -10.27 -7.38
C SER A 211 5.60 -8.84 -7.43
N ILE A 212 4.78 -7.85 -7.83
CA ILE A 212 5.22 -6.44 -7.86
C ILE A 212 5.43 -5.88 -6.46
N GLY A 213 4.59 -6.24 -5.49
CA GLY A 213 4.74 -5.79 -4.10
C GLY A 213 6.01 -6.36 -3.46
N LEU A 214 6.35 -7.62 -3.73
CA LEU A 214 7.60 -8.22 -3.27
C LEU A 214 8.82 -7.59 -3.98
N ALA A 215 8.78 -7.40 -5.30
CA ALA A 215 9.84 -6.72 -6.03
C ALA A 215 10.09 -5.30 -5.51
N PHE A 216 9.01 -4.55 -5.24
CA PHE A 216 9.07 -3.23 -4.66
C PHE A 216 9.80 -3.20 -3.31
N GLN A 217 9.52 -4.16 -2.42
CA GLN A 217 10.15 -4.22 -1.11
C GLN A 217 11.63 -4.62 -1.22
N ILE A 218 11.96 -5.57 -2.10
CA ILE A 218 13.36 -5.95 -2.36
C ILE A 218 14.17 -4.74 -2.86
N VAL A 219 13.59 -3.94 -3.76
CA VAL A 219 14.24 -2.71 -4.25
C VAL A 219 14.36 -1.65 -3.16
N ASP A 220 13.36 -1.50 -2.29
CA ASP A 220 13.42 -0.58 -1.14
C ASP A 220 14.58 -0.97 -0.20
N ASP A 221 14.75 -2.27 0.11
CA ASP A 221 15.87 -2.81 0.88
C ASP A 221 17.24 -2.51 0.21
N VAL A 222 17.33 -2.68 -1.11
CA VAL A 222 18.56 -2.38 -1.89
C VAL A 222 18.89 -0.90 -1.84
N LEU A 223 17.89 -0.03 -1.98
CA LEU A 223 18.08 1.41 -1.94
C LEU A 223 18.52 1.89 -0.54
N ASP A 224 18.02 1.29 0.54
CA ASP A 224 18.39 1.66 1.91
C ASP A 224 19.87 1.41 2.20
N VAL A 225 20.47 0.37 1.61
CA VAL A 225 21.91 0.06 1.79
C VAL A 225 22.82 0.71 0.76
N THR A 226 22.31 1.20 -0.38
CA THR A 226 23.11 1.74 -1.48
C THR A 226 23.08 3.25 -1.61
N GLN A 227 22.06 3.92 -1.06
CA GLN A 227 21.84 5.36 -1.21
C GLN A 227 22.10 6.12 0.11
N THR A 228 22.40 7.42 0.00
CA THR A 228 22.56 8.33 1.14
C THR A 228 21.18 8.86 1.60
N SER A 229 21.11 9.30 2.88
CA SER A 229 19.89 9.91 3.44
C SER A 229 19.36 11.10 2.61
N ALA A 230 20.27 11.89 2.02
CA ALA A 230 19.90 13.02 1.15
C ALA A 230 19.20 12.57 -0.14
N GLN A 231 19.56 11.41 -0.68
CA GLN A 231 18.97 10.83 -1.88
C GLN A 231 17.63 10.12 -1.57
N LEU A 232 17.53 9.47 -0.40
CA LEU A 232 16.33 8.73 0.00
C LEU A 232 15.18 9.63 0.48
N GLY A 233 15.46 10.87 0.92
CA GLY A 233 14.48 11.73 1.57
C GLY A 233 14.00 11.22 2.95
N LYS A 234 14.63 10.17 3.48
CA LYS A 234 14.49 9.59 4.83
C LYS A 234 15.88 9.23 5.37
N THR A 235 16.01 8.89 6.64
CA THR A 235 17.29 8.42 7.21
C THR A 235 17.70 7.11 6.52
N ALA A 236 18.86 7.11 5.85
CA ALA A 236 19.44 5.92 5.24
C ALA A 236 20.08 5.02 6.31
N GLY A 237 20.11 3.70 6.05
CA GLY A 237 20.70 2.72 6.97
C GLY A 237 19.90 2.54 8.26
N LYS A 238 18.65 2.94 8.30
CA LYS A 238 17.76 2.75 9.46
C LYS A 238 17.56 1.26 9.73
N ASP A 239 17.37 0.48 8.67
CA ASP A 239 17.21 -0.98 8.76
C ASP A 239 18.50 -1.66 9.25
N THR A 240 19.67 -1.18 8.84
CA THR A 240 20.97 -1.65 9.34
C THR A 240 21.17 -1.27 10.81
N ALA A 241 20.76 -0.06 11.23
CA ALA A 241 20.90 0.40 12.62
C ALA A 241 19.94 -0.32 13.58
N SER A 242 18.78 -0.77 13.08
CA SER A 242 17.78 -1.55 13.83
C SER A 242 17.95 -3.07 13.70
N GLU A 243 19.05 -3.54 13.08
CA GLU A 243 19.31 -4.96 12.81
C GLU A 243 18.17 -5.68 12.05
N LYS A 244 17.37 -4.92 11.26
CA LYS A 244 16.27 -5.50 10.48
C LYS A 244 16.79 -6.46 9.41
N ALA A 245 16.03 -7.53 9.19
CA ALA A 245 16.27 -8.46 8.11
C ALA A 245 16.04 -7.79 6.75
N THR A 246 17.03 -7.83 5.84
CA THR A 246 16.90 -7.30 4.48
C THR A 246 17.41 -8.31 3.44
N TYR A 247 16.87 -8.24 2.23
CA TYR A 247 17.32 -9.08 1.12
C TYR A 247 18.81 -8.90 0.83
N PRO A 248 19.39 -7.68 0.76
CA PRO A 248 20.82 -7.50 0.56
C PRO A 248 21.68 -8.11 1.67
N ALA A 249 21.22 -8.11 2.92
CA ALA A 249 21.95 -8.71 4.03
C ALA A 249 22.03 -10.25 3.93
N LEU A 250 20.97 -10.90 3.39
CA LEU A 250 20.92 -12.35 3.24
C LEU A 250 21.54 -12.85 1.94
N PHE A 251 21.38 -12.15 0.83
CA PHE A 251 21.69 -12.66 -0.52
C PHE A 251 22.71 -11.81 -1.27
N GLY A 252 23.04 -10.61 -0.77
CA GLY A 252 23.82 -9.61 -1.49
C GLY A 252 22.99 -8.77 -2.46
N VAL A 253 23.52 -7.60 -2.83
CA VAL A 253 22.82 -6.59 -3.65
C VAL A 253 22.50 -7.13 -5.06
N GLU A 254 23.46 -7.73 -5.75
CA GLU A 254 23.28 -8.23 -7.12
C GLU A 254 22.19 -9.30 -7.24
N ALA A 255 22.18 -10.27 -6.30
CA ALA A 255 21.16 -11.31 -6.27
C ALA A 255 19.76 -10.75 -5.94
N SER A 256 19.70 -9.72 -5.08
CA SER A 256 18.45 -9.03 -4.75
C SER A 256 17.87 -8.30 -5.96
N VAL A 257 18.68 -7.56 -6.71
CA VAL A 257 18.29 -6.88 -7.95
C VAL A 257 17.79 -7.91 -8.98
N SER A 258 18.57 -8.97 -9.22
CA SER A 258 18.19 -10.04 -10.17
C SER A 258 16.85 -10.70 -9.77
N LYS A 259 16.59 -10.90 -8.48
CA LYS A 259 15.32 -11.44 -7.99
C LYS A 259 14.16 -10.47 -8.25
N ALA A 260 14.35 -9.18 -8.02
CA ALA A 260 13.33 -8.15 -8.30
C ALA A 260 12.98 -8.12 -9.79
N ASP A 261 13.97 -8.16 -10.69
CA ASP A 261 13.77 -8.18 -12.15
C ASP A 261 13.00 -9.44 -12.61
N ALA A 262 13.32 -10.60 -12.04
CA ALA A 262 12.60 -11.84 -12.30
C ALA A 262 11.12 -11.74 -11.89
N LEU A 263 10.84 -11.18 -10.70
CA LEU A 263 9.48 -10.97 -10.20
C LEU A 263 8.68 -10.02 -11.08
N VAL A 264 9.30 -8.96 -11.61
CA VAL A 264 8.65 -8.04 -12.57
C VAL A 264 8.30 -8.77 -13.86
N SER A 265 9.20 -9.61 -14.35
CA SER A 265 8.97 -10.39 -15.57
C SER A 265 7.83 -11.41 -15.39
N GLU A 266 7.80 -12.13 -14.27
CA GLU A 266 6.72 -13.04 -13.88
C GLU A 266 5.38 -12.27 -13.79
N ALA A 267 5.36 -11.12 -13.12
CA ALA A 267 4.18 -10.28 -12.99
C ALA A 267 3.63 -9.87 -14.36
N PHE A 268 4.47 -9.44 -15.30
CA PHE A 268 4.01 -9.02 -16.63
C PHE A 268 3.40 -10.17 -17.44
N ALA A 269 3.88 -11.40 -17.25
CA ALA A 269 3.29 -12.57 -17.86
C ALA A 269 1.84 -12.80 -17.41
N GLU A 270 1.52 -12.54 -16.15
CA GLU A 270 0.15 -12.64 -15.62
C GLU A 270 -0.83 -11.70 -16.33
N LEU A 271 -0.36 -10.52 -16.74
CA LEU A 271 -1.19 -9.54 -17.44
C LEU A 271 -1.30 -9.77 -18.95
N ALA A 272 -0.59 -10.73 -19.54
CA ALA A 272 -0.55 -10.95 -20.99
C ALA A 272 -1.95 -11.10 -21.63
N SER A 273 -2.88 -11.74 -20.92
CA SER A 273 -4.26 -11.96 -21.43
C SER A 273 -5.13 -10.72 -21.51
N PHE A 274 -4.70 -9.59 -20.92
CA PHE A 274 -5.41 -8.31 -21.00
C PHE A 274 -4.97 -7.45 -22.19
N GLY A 275 -3.88 -7.87 -22.89
CA GLY A 275 -3.37 -7.19 -24.08
C GLY A 275 -2.94 -5.75 -23.78
N GLU A 276 -3.18 -4.85 -24.73
CA GLU A 276 -2.78 -3.44 -24.63
C GLU A 276 -3.40 -2.69 -23.43
N ARG A 277 -4.54 -3.14 -22.91
CA ARG A 277 -5.17 -2.54 -21.76
C ARG A 277 -4.34 -2.67 -20.48
N ALA A 278 -3.38 -3.59 -20.43
CA ALA A 278 -2.49 -3.80 -19.29
C ALA A 278 -1.27 -2.83 -19.28
N GLU A 279 -1.01 -2.08 -20.34
CA GLU A 279 0.23 -1.29 -20.45
C GLU A 279 0.36 -0.24 -19.35
N THR A 280 -0.73 0.44 -18.99
CA THR A 280 -0.70 1.40 -17.88
C THR A 280 -0.31 0.77 -16.55
N LEU A 281 -0.84 -0.43 -16.22
CA LEU A 281 -0.44 -1.15 -15.01
C LEU A 281 1.02 -1.61 -15.06
N LYS A 282 1.52 -2.04 -16.21
CA LYS A 282 2.93 -2.39 -16.39
C LYS A 282 3.85 -1.17 -16.23
N GLU A 283 3.46 0.00 -16.76
CA GLU A 283 4.20 1.25 -16.57
C GLU A 283 4.23 1.67 -15.08
N LEU A 284 3.11 1.55 -14.37
CA LEU A 284 3.02 1.79 -12.94
C LEU A 284 3.92 0.82 -12.15
N ALA A 285 3.93 -0.46 -12.52
CA ALA A 285 4.78 -1.47 -11.90
C ALA A 285 6.27 -1.16 -12.12
N ARG A 286 6.68 -0.80 -13.35
CA ARG A 286 8.06 -0.34 -13.61
C ARG A 286 8.40 0.87 -12.75
N PHE A 287 7.53 1.87 -12.67
CA PHE A 287 7.75 3.04 -11.83
C PHE A 287 7.90 2.71 -10.34
N LEU A 288 7.21 1.67 -9.85
CA LEU A 288 7.34 1.20 -8.48
C LEU A 288 8.72 0.57 -8.20
N VAL A 289 9.25 -0.17 -9.17
CA VAL A 289 10.47 -0.99 -9.00
C VAL A 289 11.71 -0.28 -9.54
N GLU A 290 11.60 0.50 -10.63
CA GLU A 290 12.73 1.22 -11.24
C GLU A 290 13.01 2.59 -10.60
N ARG A 291 12.75 2.76 -9.31
CA ARG A 291 12.99 4.03 -8.60
C ARG A 291 14.44 4.49 -8.79
N LYS A 292 14.66 5.37 -9.74
CA LYS A 292 15.78 6.29 -9.79
C LYS A 292 15.29 7.58 -9.14
N ASN A 293 15.58 7.79 -7.84
CA ASN A 293 15.38 9.03 -7.07
C ASN A 293 13.96 9.63 -7.09
#